data_31e90372f926dd4520f2efe6c38ec044
#
_entry.id   31e90372f926dd4520f2efe6c38ec044
#
_cell.length_a   1.000
_cell.length_b   1.000
_cell.length_c   1.000
_cell.angle_alpha   90.00
_cell.angle_beta   90.00
_cell.angle_gamma   90.00
#
_symmetry.space_group_name_H-M   'P 1'
#
loop_
_entity.id
_entity.type
_entity.pdbx_description
1 polymer ?
#
loop_
_entity_poly.entity_id
_entity_poly.type
_entity_poly.pdbx_seq_one_letter_code
_entity_poly.pdbx_strand_id
1 'polypeptide(L)'
;MKKINYIIAAFLAIASLSGCKTEKEILSEHHFGNKLYLNTEDASEEILVKLGMGDVARSFTIGLPMPAEKEVSGVIVADQAYVDNYRTIYGDTDVTPLPYENCYIENPELTIAEGGTVSNAATVVFTNMDNLDRDIVYVMPVVLKNVTDINVVPTKREVYYVFKGAALINVVCSFNGVRAGVEQWATPEKFQNMTTFTMEALVRQNEADHMISTVMGVEGHYLLRLGDAGLDPNQLQIASARGLTNADMHLSVKQWHHIACVFDHGLTTVYLDGVNVLSNGDGGVNAVTLNAHGGNTGEAGSIRYFWLGYSYEAGRDLKGDMAEVRIWDRCLSEEEINASGHFYSVDPKSEGLIAYWKMDEGKGQTLKDSSPNGNDLQLSAATTWVKVSLPAAN
;
A
#
# COMPACT_ATOMS: atom_id res chain seq x y z
N MET A 1 -0.96 30.84 82.55
CA MET A 1 -0.69 31.03 81.12
C MET A 1 0.76 30.76 80.66
N LYS A 2 1.77 30.80 81.53
CA LYS A 2 3.18 30.56 81.12
C LYS A 2 3.59 29.09 80.96
N LYS A 3 2.89 28.11 81.54
CA LYS A 3 3.25 26.67 81.43
C LYS A 3 2.73 26.00 80.20
N ILE A 4 1.69 26.53 79.54
CA ILE A 4 1.14 25.99 78.31
C ILE A 4 2.03 26.29 77.06
N ASN A 5 2.71 27.45 77.09
CA ASN A 5 3.58 27.87 75.99
C ASN A 5 4.87 27.02 75.88
N TYR A 6 5.35 26.41 76.96
CA TYR A 6 6.54 25.54 76.94
C TYR A 6 6.23 24.16 76.44
N ILE A 7 5.00 23.66 76.56
CA ILE A 7 4.58 22.36 76.03
C ILE A 7 4.37 22.43 74.48
N ILE A 8 3.82 23.59 74.05
CA ILE A 8 3.65 23.80 72.57
C ILE A 8 5.01 23.99 71.90
N ALA A 9 5.96 24.68 72.53
CA ALA A 9 7.32 24.82 71.95
C ALA A 9 8.10 23.50 71.96
N ALA A 10 7.91 22.62 72.95
CA ALA A 10 8.54 21.29 72.98
C ALA A 10 7.94 20.35 71.95
N PHE A 11 6.62 20.42 71.66
CA PHE A 11 5.99 19.66 70.62
C PHE A 11 6.38 20.12 69.20
N LEU A 12 6.56 21.41 68.98
CA LEU A 12 7.07 21.96 67.72
C LEU A 12 8.55 21.62 67.49
N ALA A 13 9.37 21.55 68.57
CA ALA A 13 10.78 21.14 68.38
C ALA A 13 10.98 19.66 68.17
N ILE A 14 10.03 18.77 68.52
CA ILE A 14 10.09 17.35 68.28
C ILE A 14 9.58 17.07 66.86
N ALA A 15 8.63 17.85 66.29
CA ALA A 15 8.13 17.72 64.93
C ALA A 15 9.15 18.14 63.82
N SER A 16 10.15 18.98 64.25
CA SER A 16 11.18 19.42 63.27
C SER A 16 12.44 18.52 63.18
N LEU A 17 12.51 17.47 64.02
CA LEU A 17 13.63 16.51 63.98
C LEU A 17 13.34 15.20 63.24
N SER A 18 12.13 15.04 62.70
CA SER A 18 11.76 13.82 61.96
C SER A 18 11.77 13.98 60.43
N GLY A 19 12.56 14.89 59.87
CA GLY A 19 12.39 15.26 58.50
C GLY A 19 13.63 15.47 57.64
N CYS A 20 14.65 14.67 57.77
CA CYS A 20 15.63 14.50 56.67
C CYS A 20 16.06 13.05 56.66
N LYS A 21 15.31 12.22 55.97
CA LYS A 21 15.83 10.93 55.53
C LYS A 21 17.00 11.21 54.59
N THR A 22 18.09 10.48 54.74
CA THR A 22 19.21 10.58 53.82
C THR A 22 18.77 10.12 52.45
N GLU A 23 19.41 10.61 51.40
CA GLU A 23 19.13 10.22 50.01
C GLU A 23 19.11 8.67 49.82
N LYS A 24 19.93 7.96 50.57
CA LYS A 24 19.94 6.48 50.65
C LYS A 24 18.65 5.89 51.26
N GLU A 25 18.09 6.50 52.27
CA GLU A 25 16.85 6.03 52.93
C GLU A 25 15.62 6.30 52.06
N ILE A 26 15.58 7.41 51.33
CA ILE A 26 14.53 7.74 50.39
C ILE A 26 14.55 6.72 49.21
N LEU A 27 15.72 6.42 48.67
CA LEU A 27 15.92 5.43 47.60
C LEU A 27 15.52 4.02 48.02
N SER A 28 15.82 3.60 49.27
CA SER A 28 15.45 2.27 49.79
C SER A 28 13.95 2.12 50.08
N GLU A 29 13.25 3.19 50.52
CA GLU A 29 11.83 3.12 50.87
C GLU A 29 10.91 3.27 49.66
N HIS A 30 11.34 3.95 48.58
CA HIS A 30 10.53 4.17 47.39
C HIS A 30 10.81 3.24 46.21
N HIS A 31 11.64 2.20 46.40
CA HIS A 31 12.04 1.26 45.33
C HIS A 31 12.60 1.93 44.07
N PHE A 32 13.20 3.10 44.16
CA PHE A 32 13.94 3.74 43.08
C PHE A 32 15.32 3.07 42.87
N GLY A 33 15.33 1.76 42.84
CA GLY A 33 16.56 1.02 42.46
C GLY A 33 16.97 1.35 41.03
N ASN A 34 18.29 1.42 40.80
CA ASN A 34 18.81 1.54 39.45
C ASN A 34 18.31 0.36 38.63
N LYS A 35 17.55 0.59 37.53
CA LYS A 35 16.98 -0.43 36.67
C LYS A 35 17.43 -0.19 35.25
N LEU A 36 17.83 -1.27 34.62
CA LEU A 36 18.23 -1.27 33.22
C LEU A 36 17.01 -1.10 32.31
N TYR A 37 17.15 -0.34 31.25
CA TYR A 37 16.13 -0.21 30.21
C TYR A 37 16.74 -0.23 28.82
N LEU A 38 15.99 -0.77 27.85
CA LEU A 38 16.29 -0.62 26.43
C LEU A 38 15.96 0.81 26.02
N ASN A 39 16.92 1.53 25.46
CA ASN A 39 16.76 2.93 25.07
C ASN A 39 16.06 3.01 23.71
N THR A 40 14.72 2.97 23.73
CA THR A 40 13.85 3.12 22.56
C THR A 40 12.83 4.22 22.85
N GLU A 41 12.47 4.98 21.82
CA GLU A 41 11.41 6.00 21.94
C GLU A 41 10.07 5.31 22.15
N ASP A 42 9.69 4.38 21.27
CA ASP A 42 8.43 3.67 21.30
C ASP A 42 8.60 2.18 21.62
N ALA A 43 7.53 1.55 22.08
CA ALA A 43 7.46 0.11 22.30
C ALA A 43 7.14 -0.66 21.00
N SER A 44 6.65 0.01 19.96
CA SER A 44 6.36 -0.55 18.64
C SER A 44 6.63 0.49 17.56
N GLU A 45 7.20 0.04 16.44
CA GLU A 45 7.46 0.86 15.26
C GLU A 45 6.88 0.16 14.02
N GLU A 46 6.08 0.90 13.24
CA GLU A 46 5.57 0.43 11.96
C GLU A 46 6.53 0.79 10.82
N ILE A 47 6.90 -0.21 10.01
CA ILE A 47 7.75 -0.06 8.82
C ILE A 47 6.93 -0.42 7.59
N LEU A 48 6.75 0.54 6.68
CA LEU A 48 6.04 0.31 5.42
C LEU A 48 6.97 -0.30 4.38
N VAL A 49 6.69 -1.54 4.01
CA VAL A 49 7.44 -2.30 3.00
C VAL A 49 7.02 -1.84 1.60
N LYS A 50 8.00 -1.34 0.84
CA LYS A 50 7.82 -0.88 -0.56
C LYS A 50 8.66 -1.74 -1.49
N LEU A 51 8.23 -1.87 -2.74
CA LEU A 51 9.05 -2.50 -3.76
C LEU A 51 10.35 -1.70 -3.98
N GLY A 52 11.48 -2.38 -4.08
CA GLY A 52 12.80 -1.76 -4.19
C GLY A 52 13.30 -1.12 -2.89
N MET A 53 12.71 -1.46 -1.76
CA MET A 53 13.16 -0.99 -0.45
C MET A 53 14.49 -1.64 -0.09
N GLY A 54 15.48 -0.82 0.23
CA GLY A 54 16.76 -1.30 0.77
C GLY A 54 16.64 -1.74 2.23
N ASP A 55 17.78 -2.13 2.81
CA ASP A 55 17.87 -2.52 4.22
C ASP A 55 17.44 -1.39 5.16
N VAL A 56 16.79 -1.77 6.26
CA VAL A 56 16.37 -0.85 7.32
C VAL A 56 17.14 -1.17 8.59
N ALA A 57 17.92 -0.22 9.09
CA ALA A 57 18.72 -0.40 10.29
C ALA A 57 18.14 0.39 11.48
N ARG A 58 18.21 -0.21 12.66
CA ARG A 58 17.86 0.44 13.94
C ARG A 58 18.94 0.19 14.96
N SER A 59 19.40 1.26 15.60
CA SER A 59 20.46 1.22 16.61
C SER A 59 19.88 1.22 18.02
N PHE A 60 20.43 0.39 18.89
CA PHE A 60 19.99 0.23 20.29
C PHE A 60 21.15 0.46 21.24
N THR A 61 20.82 1.03 22.38
CA THR A 61 21.67 1.05 23.57
C THR A 61 20.83 0.61 24.77
N ILE A 62 21.47 0.20 25.84
CA ILE A 62 20.83 0.07 27.15
C ILE A 62 21.27 1.22 28.05
N GLY A 63 20.38 1.64 28.94
CA GLY A 63 20.58 2.78 29.80
C GLY A 63 20.27 2.50 31.26
N LEU A 64 20.88 3.29 32.14
CA LEU A 64 20.62 3.34 33.58
C LEU A 64 20.30 4.78 33.99
N PRO A 65 19.32 5.00 34.87
CA PRO A 65 19.04 6.32 35.44
C PRO A 65 20.20 6.90 36.28
N MET A 66 21.01 6.03 36.88
CA MET A 66 22.17 6.41 37.72
C MET A 66 23.41 5.63 37.23
N PRO A 67 24.63 6.14 37.53
CA PRO A 67 25.87 5.45 37.18
C PRO A 67 25.90 4.00 37.69
N ALA A 68 26.41 3.10 36.85
CA ALA A 68 26.58 1.70 37.19
C ALA A 68 27.61 1.53 38.35
N GLU A 69 27.26 0.80 39.38
CA GLU A 69 28.18 0.48 40.47
C GLU A 69 29.25 -0.56 40.08
N LYS A 70 28.98 -1.35 39.05
CA LYS A 70 29.84 -2.32 38.41
C LYS A 70 29.44 -2.45 36.94
N GLU A 71 30.24 -3.10 36.14
CA GLU A 71 29.91 -3.41 34.76
C GLU A 71 28.55 -4.13 34.65
N VAL A 72 27.69 -3.65 33.74
CA VAL A 72 26.37 -4.23 33.44
C VAL A 72 26.34 -4.61 31.97
N SER A 73 25.92 -5.83 31.66
CA SER A 73 25.81 -6.31 30.29
C SER A 73 24.44 -6.89 29.98
N GLY A 74 24.13 -6.98 28.69
CA GLY A 74 22.95 -7.61 28.14
C GLY A 74 23.13 -7.91 26.65
N VAL A 75 22.24 -8.70 26.09
CA VAL A 75 22.29 -9.11 24.67
C VAL A 75 20.97 -8.75 23.99
N ILE A 76 21.04 -8.12 22.82
CA ILE A 76 19.89 -7.87 21.96
C ILE A 76 19.65 -9.11 21.09
N VAL A 77 18.42 -9.60 21.07
CA VAL A 77 18.02 -10.79 20.31
C VAL A 77 16.73 -10.51 19.55
N ALA A 78 16.68 -10.84 18.27
CA ALA A 78 15.44 -10.95 17.52
C ALA A 78 14.79 -12.30 17.90
N ASP A 79 13.56 -12.27 18.45
CA ASP A 79 12.95 -13.49 19.01
C ASP A 79 11.46 -13.59 18.68
N GLN A 80 11.15 -14.45 17.72
CA GLN A 80 9.77 -14.73 17.28
C GLN A 80 8.87 -15.29 18.40
N ALA A 81 9.43 -15.87 19.48
CA ALA A 81 8.63 -16.36 20.61
C ALA A 81 7.84 -15.26 21.33
N TYR A 82 8.21 -14.01 21.13
CA TYR A 82 7.51 -12.86 21.69
C TYR A 82 6.39 -12.30 20.79
N VAL A 83 6.11 -12.89 19.64
CA VAL A 83 5.01 -12.46 18.77
C VAL A 83 3.65 -12.65 19.46
N ASP A 84 3.46 -13.67 20.27
CA ASP A 84 2.23 -13.87 21.05
C ASP A 84 2.03 -12.77 22.12
N ASN A 85 3.11 -12.21 22.66
CA ASN A 85 3.03 -11.03 23.52
C ASN A 85 2.51 -9.82 22.76
N TYR A 86 3.02 -9.59 21.52
CA TYR A 86 2.52 -8.53 20.64
C TYR A 86 1.02 -8.68 20.39
N ARG A 87 0.57 -9.88 19.98
CA ARG A 87 -0.86 -10.18 19.74
C ARG A 87 -1.72 -9.86 20.97
N THR A 88 -1.21 -10.20 22.15
CA THR A 88 -1.91 -9.95 23.43
C THR A 88 -1.98 -8.47 23.76
N ILE A 89 -0.87 -7.73 23.60
CA ILE A 89 -0.75 -6.32 23.99
C ILE A 89 -1.54 -5.41 23.05
N TYR A 90 -1.46 -5.65 21.74
CA TYR A 90 -2.03 -4.77 20.71
C TYR A 90 -3.37 -5.27 20.17
N GLY A 91 -3.82 -6.47 20.50
CA GLY A 91 -5.08 -7.06 20.02
C GLY A 91 -5.07 -7.45 18.54
N ASP A 92 -3.90 -7.42 17.90
CA ASP A 92 -3.73 -7.76 16.48
C ASP A 92 -3.35 -9.23 16.35
N THR A 93 -4.34 -10.08 16.04
CA THR A 93 -4.18 -11.54 16.00
C THR A 93 -3.66 -12.07 14.67
N ASP A 94 -3.78 -11.29 13.59
CA ASP A 94 -3.51 -11.74 12.21
C ASP A 94 -2.07 -11.48 11.76
N VAL A 95 -1.17 -11.24 12.69
CA VAL A 95 0.23 -11.01 12.37
C VAL A 95 1.03 -12.31 12.26
N THR A 96 1.98 -12.33 11.35
CA THR A 96 2.93 -13.43 11.11
C THR A 96 4.32 -13.06 11.65
N PRO A 97 5.06 -13.98 12.29
CA PRO A 97 6.45 -13.71 12.64
C PRO A 97 7.29 -13.39 11.39
N LEU A 98 8.06 -12.29 11.41
CA LEU A 98 9.01 -12.00 10.33
C LEU A 98 10.06 -13.12 10.25
N PRO A 99 10.33 -13.73 9.07
CA PRO A 99 11.32 -14.79 8.93
C PRO A 99 12.71 -14.32 9.38
N TYR A 100 13.49 -15.21 10.01
CA TYR A 100 14.83 -14.88 10.52
C TYR A 100 15.80 -14.47 9.42
N GLU A 101 15.63 -14.95 8.19
CA GLU A 101 16.43 -14.51 7.03
C GLU A 101 16.26 -13.04 6.66
N ASN A 102 15.20 -12.40 7.18
CA ASN A 102 14.93 -10.98 6.98
C ASN A 102 15.46 -10.09 8.11
N CYS A 103 16.22 -10.64 9.06
CA CYS A 103 16.75 -9.88 10.20
C CYS A 103 18.08 -10.44 10.68
N TYR A 104 19.06 -9.55 10.89
CA TYR A 104 20.30 -9.89 11.62
C TYR A 104 20.70 -8.75 12.55
N ILE A 105 21.59 -9.05 13.50
CA ILE A 105 22.03 -8.07 14.52
C ILE A 105 23.54 -7.98 14.48
N GLU A 106 24.02 -6.76 14.32
CA GLU A 106 25.43 -6.41 14.44
C GLU A 106 25.73 -5.97 15.87
N ASN A 107 26.84 -6.47 16.43
CA ASN A 107 27.30 -6.18 17.78
C ASN A 107 26.21 -6.38 18.85
N PRO A 108 25.60 -7.57 18.98
CA PRO A 108 24.43 -7.79 19.83
C PRO A 108 24.74 -7.62 21.34
N GLU A 109 26.00 -7.69 21.74
CA GLU A 109 26.44 -7.57 23.14
C GLU A 109 26.56 -6.10 23.53
N LEU A 110 25.79 -5.71 24.55
CA LEU A 110 25.74 -4.37 25.09
C LEU A 110 26.38 -4.35 26.49
N THR A 111 27.27 -3.39 26.73
CA THR A 111 27.97 -3.26 28.01
C THR A 111 28.02 -1.82 28.48
N ILE A 112 27.59 -1.58 29.70
CA ILE A 112 27.78 -0.32 30.44
C ILE A 112 28.95 -0.52 31.40
N ALA A 113 30.03 0.20 31.20
CA ALA A 113 31.16 0.14 32.12
C ALA A 113 30.81 0.70 33.51
N GLU A 114 31.55 0.31 34.54
CA GLU A 114 31.45 0.89 35.86
C GLU A 114 31.53 2.43 35.79
N GLY A 115 30.62 3.12 36.46
CA GLY A 115 30.48 4.58 36.45
C GLY A 115 29.75 5.12 35.23
N GLY A 116 29.44 4.30 34.23
CA GLY A 116 28.68 4.68 33.03
C GLY A 116 27.18 4.61 33.24
N THR A 117 26.43 5.26 32.34
CA THR A 117 24.96 5.22 32.29
C THR A 117 24.39 4.71 30.99
N VAL A 118 25.20 4.55 29.93
CA VAL A 118 24.79 4.10 28.58
C VAL A 118 25.83 3.14 28.03
N SER A 119 25.36 2.12 27.30
CA SER A 119 26.23 1.11 26.67
C SER A 119 26.79 1.57 25.32
N ASN A 120 27.67 0.74 24.73
CA ASN A 120 27.88 0.66 23.29
C ASN A 120 26.54 0.39 22.57
N ALA A 121 26.52 0.53 21.23
CA ALA A 121 25.35 0.30 20.38
C ALA A 121 25.39 -1.09 19.72
N ALA A 122 24.23 -1.75 19.67
CA ALA A 122 23.91 -2.83 18.74
C ALA A 122 23.09 -2.27 17.58
N THR A 123 23.17 -2.88 16.40
CA THR A 123 22.33 -2.50 15.25
C THR A 123 21.56 -3.71 14.76
N VAL A 124 20.23 -3.60 14.76
CA VAL A 124 19.34 -4.55 14.11
C VAL A 124 19.13 -4.12 12.66
N VAL A 125 19.37 -5.01 11.72
CA VAL A 125 19.21 -4.75 10.28
C VAL A 125 18.11 -5.65 9.74
N PHE A 126 17.10 -5.05 9.12
CA PHE A 126 16.05 -5.75 8.40
C PHE A 126 16.38 -5.71 6.91
N THR A 127 16.45 -6.86 6.28
CA THR A 127 16.96 -7.05 4.91
C THR A 127 16.01 -7.89 4.07
N ASN A 128 16.21 -7.92 2.75
CA ASN A 128 15.42 -8.73 1.80
C ASN A 128 13.91 -8.43 1.86
N MET A 129 13.52 -7.17 2.14
CA MET A 129 12.13 -6.77 2.31
C MET A 129 11.28 -6.99 1.05
N ASP A 130 11.88 -6.98 -0.15
CA ASP A 130 11.19 -7.23 -1.42
C ASP A 130 10.64 -8.66 -1.55
N ASN A 131 11.17 -9.61 -0.75
CA ASN A 131 10.74 -10.99 -0.74
C ASN A 131 9.53 -11.25 0.18
N LEU A 132 9.12 -10.25 0.95
CA LEU A 132 7.96 -10.37 1.83
C LEU A 132 6.66 -10.25 1.03
N ASP A 133 5.70 -11.09 1.37
CA ASP A 133 4.32 -10.91 0.92
C ASP A 133 3.76 -9.63 1.55
N ARG A 134 3.36 -8.68 0.70
CA ARG A 134 2.87 -7.37 1.15
C ARG A 134 1.42 -7.37 1.64
N ASP A 135 0.71 -8.46 1.42
CA ASP A 135 -0.63 -8.67 1.95
C ASP A 135 -0.61 -9.23 3.38
N ILE A 136 0.59 -9.59 3.87
CA ILE A 136 0.79 -10.13 5.23
C ILE A 136 1.44 -9.06 6.12
N VAL A 137 0.91 -8.91 7.32
CA VAL A 137 1.55 -8.11 8.38
C VAL A 137 2.54 -8.98 9.14
N TYR A 138 3.82 -8.59 9.09
CA TYR A 138 4.86 -9.31 9.83
C TYR A 138 5.27 -8.55 11.09
N VAL A 139 5.68 -9.29 12.12
CA VAL A 139 6.20 -8.71 13.36
C VAL A 139 7.52 -9.36 13.73
N MET A 140 8.53 -8.55 14.07
CA MET A 140 9.78 -8.99 14.69
C MET A 140 9.95 -8.33 16.04
N PRO A 141 9.82 -9.08 17.13
CA PRO A 141 10.19 -8.62 18.45
C PRO A 141 11.72 -8.60 18.60
N VAL A 142 12.24 -7.50 19.10
CA VAL A 142 13.64 -7.32 19.47
C VAL A 142 13.71 -7.17 20.98
N VAL A 143 14.44 -8.06 21.65
CA VAL A 143 14.34 -8.26 23.10
C VAL A 143 15.73 -8.19 23.74
N LEU A 144 15.80 -7.50 24.86
CA LEU A 144 16.99 -7.51 25.73
C LEU A 144 16.99 -8.77 26.63
N LYS A 145 18.00 -9.63 26.47
CA LYS A 145 18.19 -10.87 27.22
C LYS A 145 19.54 -10.93 27.93
N ASN A 146 19.73 -11.96 28.73
CA ASN A 146 20.99 -12.29 29.41
C ASN A 146 21.58 -11.10 30.19
N VAL A 147 20.72 -10.35 30.85
CA VAL A 147 21.15 -9.20 31.66
C VAL A 147 21.83 -9.68 32.95
N THR A 148 23.00 -9.13 33.25
CA THR A 148 23.77 -9.47 34.45
C THR A 148 23.38 -8.59 35.64
N ASP A 149 23.07 -9.24 36.75
CA ASP A 149 23.02 -8.70 38.13
C ASP A 149 22.20 -7.40 38.34
N ILE A 150 21.29 -7.03 37.47
CA ILE A 150 20.43 -5.87 37.60
C ILE A 150 19.02 -6.16 37.07
N ASN A 151 18.00 -5.55 37.67
CA ASN A 151 16.64 -5.66 37.24
C ASN A 151 16.40 -4.79 36.00
N VAL A 152 15.60 -5.31 35.04
CA VAL A 152 15.17 -4.58 33.84
C VAL A 152 13.81 -3.96 34.08
N VAL A 153 13.56 -2.77 33.54
CA VAL A 153 12.23 -2.17 33.49
C VAL A 153 11.35 -3.03 32.57
N PRO A 154 10.26 -3.65 33.06
CA PRO A 154 9.48 -4.63 32.28
C PRO A 154 8.94 -4.07 30.96
N THR A 155 8.48 -2.82 30.96
CA THR A 155 7.91 -2.14 29.78
C THR A 155 8.96 -1.57 28.82
N LYS A 156 10.25 -1.67 29.14
CA LYS A 156 11.39 -1.20 28.34
C LYS A 156 12.41 -2.31 28.12
N ARG A 157 11.92 -3.53 27.94
CA ARG A 157 12.73 -4.73 27.69
C ARG A 157 12.67 -5.18 26.24
N GLU A 158 11.60 -4.82 25.53
CA GLU A 158 11.32 -5.28 24.18
C GLU A 158 10.75 -4.14 23.33
N VAL A 159 10.97 -4.24 22.02
CA VAL A 159 10.37 -3.38 20.98
C VAL A 159 9.88 -4.26 19.86
N TYR A 160 8.75 -3.89 19.27
CA TYR A 160 8.13 -4.63 18.18
C TYR A 160 8.25 -3.86 16.87
N TYR A 161 8.85 -4.47 15.86
CA TYR A 161 8.87 -3.94 14.50
C TYR A 161 7.77 -4.60 13.70
N VAL A 162 6.85 -3.78 13.21
CA VAL A 162 5.66 -4.23 12.46
C VAL A 162 5.83 -3.84 11.00
N PHE A 163 5.91 -4.83 10.12
CA PHE A 163 6.10 -4.64 8.69
C PHE A 163 4.76 -4.78 7.98
N LYS A 164 4.34 -3.73 7.29
CA LYS A 164 3.10 -3.70 6.50
C LYS A 164 3.41 -3.32 5.07
N GLY A 165 2.74 -3.95 4.12
CA GLY A 165 2.82 -3.50 2.74
C GLY A 165 2.39 -2.03 2.62
N ALA A 166 3.22 -1.21 1.98
CA ALA A 166 2.82 0.15 1.65
C ALA A 166 1.77 0.10 0.55
N ALA A 167 0.73 0.90 0.65
CA ALA A 167 -0.18 1.12 -0.46
C ALA A 167 0.59 1.64 -1.68
N LEU A 168 0.41 0.98 -2.82
CA LEU A 168 1.01 1.39 -4.09
C LEU A 168 0.24 2.56 -4.70
N ILE A 169 -1.10 2.62 -4.44
CA ILE A 169 -1.99 3.67 -4.90
C ILE A 169 -2.65 4.31 -3.68
N ASN A 170 -2.49 5.64 -3.53
CA ASN A 170 -3.04 6.42 -2.42
C ASN A 170 -4.19 7.34 -2.85
N VAL A 171 -4.34 7.57 -4.14
CA VAL A 171 -5.37 8.43 -4.72
C VAL A 171 -5.72 7.91 -6.11
N VAL A 172 -7.00 8.06 -6.49
CA VAL A 172 -7.53 7.64 -7.79
C VAL A 172 -8.47 8.70 -8.35
N CYS A 173 -8.69 8.68 -9.68
CA CYS A 173 -9.61 9.57 -10.37
C CYS A 173 -11.03 9.03 -10.31
N SER A 174 -12.00 9.87 -9.89
CA SER A 174 -13.43 9.56 -10.00
C SER A 174 -13.97 9.94 -11.37
N PHE A 175 -14.69 9.01 -11.99
CA PHE A 175 -15.40 9.20 -13.27
C PHE A 175 -16.90 9.45 -13.09
N ASN A 176 -17.35 9.77 -11.89
CA ASN A 176 -18.75 10.09 -11.63
C ASN A 176 -19.11 11.45 -12.23
N GLY A 177 -19.76 11.45 -13.40
CA GLY A 177 -20.10 12.64 -14.17
C GLY A 177 -18.93 13.30 -14.91
N VAL A 178 -17.80 12.65 -14.99
CA VAL A 178 -16.60 13.11 -15.69
C VAL A 178 -16.13 12.04 -16.66
N ARG A 179 -15.50 12.45 -17.76
CA ARG A 179 -14.91 11.57 -18.76
C ARG A 179 -13.56 12.11 -19.21
N ALA A 180 -12.69 11.25 -19.71
CA ALA A 180 -11.43 11.64 -20.31
C ALA A 180 -11.33 11.09 -21.73
N GLY A 181 -10.80 11.86 -22.67
CA GLY A 181 -10.71 11.45 -24.05
C GLY A 181 -9.39 11.85 -24.71
N VAL A 182 -9.00 11.10 -25.74
CA VAL A 182 -7.87 11.39 -26.60
C VAL A 182 -8.40 11.78 -27.97
N GLU A 183 -8.56 13.05 -28.24
CA GLU A 183 -8.91 13.55 -29.56
C GLU A 183 -7.72 13.51 -30.50
N GLN A 184 -6.53 13.82 -29.99
CA GLN A 184 -5.27 13.82 -30.73
C GLN A 184 -4.19 13.09 -29.94
N TRP A 185 -3.76 11.97 -30.46
CA TRP A 185 -2.65 11.21 -29.90
C TRP A 185 -1.30 11.86 -30.23
N ALA A 186 -0.38 11.87 -29.29
CA ALA A 186 1.00 12.30 -29.53
C ALA A 186 1.77 11.33 -30.45
N THR A 187 1.41 10.04 -30.38
CA THR A 187 1.99 8.95 -31.19
C THR A 187 0.90 8.13 -31.90
N PRO A 188 0.12 8.75 -32.84
CA PRO A 188 -1.07 8.12 -33.41
C PRO A 188 -0.77 6.83 -34.19
N GLU A 189 0.42 6.71 -34.76
CA GLU A 189 0.84 5.52 -35.53
C GLU A 189 0.88 4.25 -34.68
N LYS A 190 1.08 4.35 -33.37
CA LYS A 190 1.11 3.20 -32.46
C LYS A 190 -0.27 2.59 -32.20
N PHE A 191 -1.35 3.30 -32.54
CA PHE A 191 -2.73 2.91 -32.24
C PHE A 191 -3.54 2.54 -33.50
N GLN A 192 -2.86 2.41 -34.66
CA GLN A 192 -3.49 2.07 -35.94
C GLN A 192 -3.25 0.61 -36.30
N ASN A 193 -4.31 -0.07 -36.76
CA ASN A 193 -4.23 -1.43 -37.29
C ASN A 193 -3.46 -2.41 -36.40
N MET A 194 -3.69 -2.31 -35.11
CA MET A 194 -3.04 -3.15 -34.11
C MET A 194 -3.55 -4.58 -34.23
N THR A 195 -2.66 -5.51 -34.59
CA THR A 195 -2.96 -6.94 -34.68
C THR A 195 -2.79 -7.65 -33.35
N THR A 196 -1.99 -7.05 -32.44
CA THR A 196 -1.78 -7.50 -31.07
C THR A 196 -1.83 -6.30 -30.16
N PHE A 197 -2.49 -6.40 -29.03
CA PHE A 197 -2.47 -5.40 -27.96
C PHE A 197 -3.03 -5.97 -26.66
N THR A 198 -2.74 -5.27 -25.58
CA THR A 198 -3.42 -5.48 -24.29
C THR A 198 -3.93 -4.14 -23.77
N MET A 199 -5.17 -4.11 -23.30
CA MET A 199 -5.76 -2.98 -22.60
C MET A 199 -6.04 -3.39 -21.16
N GLU A 200 -5.58 -2.58 -20.20
CA GLU A 200 -5.77 -2.85 -18.76
C GLU A 200 -6.37 -1.65 -18.05
N ALA A 201 -7.15 -1.91 -17.04
CA ALA A 201 -7.66 -0.89 -16.12
C ALA A 201 -7.95 -1.49 -14.74
N LEU A 202 -7.61 -0.75 -13.69
CA LEU A 202 -8.12 -0.98 -12.35
C LEU A 202 -9.39 -0.14 -12.18
N VAL A 203 -10.54 -0.78 -11.97
CA VAL A 203 -11.87 -0.17 -12.01
C VAL A 203 -12.66 -0.52 -10.75
N ARG A 204 -13.37 0.47 -10.20
CA ARG A 204 -14.40 0.28 -9.19
C ARG A 204 -15.70 0.90 -9.67
N GLN A 205 -16.68 0.10 -10.08
CA GLN A 205 -18.02 0.57 -10.37
C GLN A 205 -18.75 0.86 -9.06
N ASN A 206 -19.12 2.12 -8.81
CA ASN A 206 -19.80 2.52 -7.58
C ASN A 206 -21.32 2.32 -7.65
N GLU A 207 -21.90 2.45 -8.83
CA GLU A 207 -23.34 2.24 -9.11
C GLU A 207 -23.52 1.48 -10.43
N ALA A 208 -24.38 0.47 -10.42
CA ALA A 208 -24.77 -0.31 -11.59
C ALA A 208 -26.28 -0.09 -11.85
N ASP A 209 -26.63 1.15 -12.22
CA ASP A 209 -28.00 1.64 -12.26
C ASP A 209 -28.52 1.96 -13.67
N HIS A 210 -27.69 1.79 -14.71
CA HIS A 210 -28.08 2.04 -16.10
C HIS A 210 -27.49 0.99 -17.06
N MET A 211 -28.04 0.95 -18.26
CA MET A 211 -27.81 -0.14 -19.22
C MET A 211 -26.37 -0.28 -19.68
N ILE A 212 -25.66 0.83 -19.91
CA ILE A 212 -24.28 0.82 -20.40
C ILE A 212 -23.44 1.78 -19.60
N SER A 213 -22.34 1.26 -19.03
CA SER A 213 -21.27 2.06 -18.43
C SER A 213 -19.98 1.78 -19.18
N THR A 214 -19.36 2.79 -19.77
CA THR A 214 -18.13 2.58 -20.55
C THR A 214 -16.91 2.61 -19.62
N VAL A 215 -16.04 1.62 -19.74
CA VAL A 215 -14.71 1.62 -19.12
C VAL A 215 -13.74 2.37 -20.02
N MET A 216 -13.41 1.84 -21.19
CA MET A 216 -12.47 2.47 -22.11
C MET A 216 -12.60 1.92 -23.54
N GLY A 217 -12.17 2.72 -24.50
CA GLY A 217 -12.07 2.29 -25.90
C GLY A 217 -12.78 3.21 -26.87
N VAL A 218 -13.03 2.70 -28.09
CA VAL A 218 -13.65 3.42 -29.20
C VAL A 218 -14.92 2.70 -29.63
N GLU A 219 -16.07 3.37 -29.50
CA GLU A 219 -17.37 2.84 -29.92
C GLU A 219 -17.37 2.53 -31.43
N GLY A 220 -17.80 1.32 -31.78
CA GLY A 220 -17.81 0.81 -33.14
C GLY A 220 -16.48 0.24 -33.63
N HIS A 221 -15.43 0.25 -32.84
CA HIS A 221 -14.14 -0.38 -33.10
C HIS A 221 -13.80 -1.43 -32.04
N TYR A 222 -13.49 -0.98 -30.81
CA TYR A 222 -13.17 -1.86 -29.70
C TYR A 222 -13.40 -1.13 -28.37
N LEU A 223 -14.34 -1.62 -27.60
CA LEU A 223 -14.81 -0.93 -26.39
C LEU A 223 -15.04 -1.91 -25.25
N LEU A 224 -14.45 -1.63 -24.11
CA LEU A 224 -14.73 -2.29 -22.84
C LEU A 224 -15.87 -1.54 -22.16
N ARG A 225 -16.98 -2.21 -21.91
CA ARG A 225 -18.16 -1.62 -21.25
C ARG A 225 -18.81 -2.59 -20.28
N LEU A 226 -19.59 -2.07 -19.36
CA LEU A 226 -20.40 -2.81 -18.41
C LEU A 226 -21.88 -2.68 -18.81
N GLY A 227 -22.57 -3.81 -18.92
CA GLY A 227 -23.96 -3.87 -19.34
C GLY A 227 -24.19 -3.65 -20.83
N ASP A 228 -25.35 -4.07 -21.29
CA ASP A 228 -25.95 -3.85 -22.62
C ASP A 228 -27.41 -4.32 -22.56
N ALA A 229 -28.16 -4.19 -23.65
CA ALA A 229 -29.50 -4.76 -23.75
C ALA A 229 -29.50 -6.26 -23.47
N GLY A 230 -30.16 -6.66 -22.37
CA GLY A 230 -30.22 -8.04 -21.92
C GLY A 230 -29.06 -8.53 -21.07
N LEU A 231 -28.11 -7.66 -20.71
CA LEU A 231 -27.02 -7.95 -19.77
C LEU A 231 -27.23 -7.18 -18.48
N ASP A 232 -26.71 -7.74 -17.39
CA ASP A 232 -26.68 -7.01 -16.11
C ASP A 232 -25.80 -5.76 -16.19
N PRO A 233 -26.16 -4.66 -15.51
CA PRO A 233 -25.41 -3.39 -15.57
C PRO A 233 -23.96 -3.44 -15.08
N ASN A 234 -23.55 -4.50 -14.40
CA ASN A 234 -22.18 -4.76 -13.95
C ASN A 234 -21.50 -5.92 -14.71
N GLN A 235 -22.11 -6.43 -15.77
CA GLN A 235 -21.51 -7.47 -16.60
C GLN A 235 -20.61 -6.86 -17.66
N LEU A 236 -19.34 -7.25 -17.66
CA LEU A 236 -18.36 -6.78 -18.63
C LEU A 236 -18.64 -7.37 -20.02
N GLN A 237 -18.58 -6.53 -21.03
CA GLN A 237 -18.67 -6.88 -22.44
C GLN A 237 -17.55 -6.19 -23.23
N ILE A 238 -16.93 -6.93 -24.12
CA ILE A 238 -16.05 -6.35 -25.15
C ILE A 238 -16.89 -6.13 -26.39
N ALA A 239 -17.20 -4.88 -26.68
CA ALA A 239 -17.98 -4.50 -27.85
C ALA A 239 -17.03 -4.17 -29.02
N SER A 240 -17.00 -5.06 -30.00
CA SER A 240 -16.22 -4.96 -31.24
C SER A 240 -17.11 -5.37 -32.42
N ALA A 241 -16.69 -6.26 -33.34
CA ALA A 241 -17.60 -6.83 -34.35
C ALA A 241 -18.69 -7.70 -33.72
N ARG A 242 -18.45 -8.19 -32.53
CA ARG A 242 -19.42 -8.94 -31.70
C ARG A 242 -19.41 -8.38 -30.27
N GLY A 243 -20.47 -8.65 -29.54
CA GLY A 243 -20.47 -8.47 -28.08
C GLY A 243 -19.91 -9.72 -27.41
N LEU A 244 -18.64 -9.69 -27.00
CA LEU A 244 -18.00 -10.80 -26.30
C LEU A 244 -18.22 -10.65 -24.79
N THR A 245 -18.93 -11.61 -24.19
CA THR A 245 -19.22 -11.65 -22.75
C THR A 245 -19.65 -13.07 -22.36
N ASN A 246 -19.63 -13.35 -21.06
CA ASN A 246 -20.21 -14.55 -20.45
C ASN A 246 -20.60 -14.30 -19.00
N ALA A 247 -21.16 -15.32 -18.33
CA ALA A 247 -21.66 -15.23 -16.97
C ALA A 247 -20.55 -15.00 -15.90
N ASP A 248 -19.30 -15.27 -16.20
CA ASP A 248 -18.17 -15.09 -15.26
C ASP A 248 -17.60 -13.68 -15.29
N MET A 249 -18.08 -12.83 -16.21
CA MET A 249 -17.58 -11.47 -16.44
C MET A 249 -18.36 -10.41 -15.65
N HIS A 250 -18.65 -10.63 -14.36
CA HIS A 250 -19.34 -9.66 -13.51
C HIS A 250 -18.38 -8.96 -12.56
N LEU A 251 -18.48 -7.64 -12.48
CA LEU A 251 -17.80 -6.84 -11.48
C LEU A 251 -18.69 -6.69 -10.25
N SER A 252 -18.13 -6.96 -9.05
CA SER A 252 -18.82 -6.64 -7.81
C SER A 252 -18.88 -5.14 -7.59
N VAL A 253 -20.07 -4.57 -7.43
CA VAL A 253 -20.26 -3.13 -7.22
C VAL A 253 -19.52 -2.67 -5.94
N LYS A 254 -18.84 -1.54 -6.01
CA LYS A 254 -18.02 -0.94 -4.94
C LYS A 254 -16.75 -1.71 -4.59
N GLN A 255 -16.38 -2.72 -5.37
CA GLN A 255 -15.11 -3.41 -5.24
C GLN A 255 -14.18 -3.05 -6.39
N TRP A 256 -12.87 -3.07 -6.12
CA TRP A 256 -11.85 -2.89 -7.14
C TRP A 256 -11.66 -4.19 -7.92
N HIS A 257 -11.63 -4.07 -9.22
CA HIS A 257 -11.36 -5.17 -10.15
C HIS A 257 -10.30 -4.76 -11.14
N HIS A 258 -9.34 -5.62 -11.39
CA HIS A 258 -8.41 -5.48 -12.49
C HIS A 258 -8.97 -6.17 -13.73
N ILE A 259 -9.11 -5.42 -14.82
CA ILE A 259 -9.53 -5.93 -16.12
C ILE A 259 -8.30 -5.89 -17.03
N ALA A 260 -7.94 -7.04 -17.62
CA ALA A 260 -7.00 -7.09 -18.74
C ALA A 260 -7.67 -7.74 -19.94
N CYS A 261 -7.61 -7.06 -21.09
CA CYS A 261 -8.17 -7.52 -22.33
C CYS A 261 -7.05 -7.65 -23.36
N VAL A 262 -6.70 -8.89 -23.70
CA VAL A 262 -5.65 -9.24 -24.65
C VAL A 262 -6.26 -9.55 -26.00
N PHE A 263 -5.82 -8.86 -27.04
CA PHE A 263 -6.22 -9.10 -28.42
C PHE A 263 -5.03 -9.66 -29.21
N ASP A 264 -5.23 -10.82 -29.85
CA ASP A 264 -4.23 -11.50 -30.65
C ASP A 264 -4.84 -11.95 -31.99
N HIS A 265 -4.62 -11.16 -33.07
CA HIS A 265 -5.06 -11.49 -34.44
C HIS A 265 -6.52 -11.95 -34.53
N GLY A 266 -7.42 -11.31 -33.76
CA GLY A 266 -8.85 -11.62 -33.75
C GLY A 266 -9.30 -12.58 -32.64
N LEU A 267 -8.39 -13.06 -31.82
CA LEU A 267 -8.70 -13.74 -30.57
C LEU A 267 -8.69 -12.71 -29.43
N THR A 268 -9.80 -12.60 -28.71
CA THR A 268 -9.89 -11.78 -27.50
C THR A 268 -9.87 -12.69 -26.27
N THR A 269 -8.92 -12.45 -25.38
CA THR A 269 -8.83 -13.10 -24.06
C THR A 269 -9.03 -12.04 -22.98
N VAL A 270 -9.93 -12.31 -22.03
CA VAL A 270 -10.23 -11.39 -20.91
C VAL A 270 -9.83 -12.04 -19.62
N TYR A 271 -9.06 -11.29 -18.81
CA TYR A 271 -8.72 -11.63 -17.45
C TYR A 271 -9.45 -10.66 -16.50
N LEU A 272 -10.12 -11.19 -15.50
CA LEU A 272 -10.72 -10.45 -14.41
C LEU A 272 -10.02 -10.88 -13.12
N ASP A 273 -9.37 -9.91 -12.46
CA ASP A 273 -8.54 -10.14 -11.27
C ASP A 273 -7.50 -11.27 -11.48
N GLY A 274 -6.87 -11.28 -12.66
CA GLY A 274 -5.87 -12.26 -13.07
C GLY A 274 -6.40 -13.61 -13.55
N VAL A 275 -7.71 -13.86 -13.40
CA VAL A 275 -8.34 -15.12 -13.84
C VAL A 275 -8.82 -14.97 -15.28
N ASN A 276 -8.44 -15.91 -16.17
CA ASN A 276 -8.97 -15.98 -17.51
C ASN A 276 -10.47 -16.35 -17.47
N VAL A 277 -11.33 -15.39 -17.80
CA VAL A 277 -12.79 -15.56 -17.79
C VAL A 277 -13.39 -15.71 -19.20
N LEU A 278 -12.65 -15.39 -20.26
CA LEU A 278 -13.09 -15.52 -21.64
C LEU A 278 -11.90 -15.66 -22.58
N SER A 279 -12.00 -16.56 -23.54
CA SER A 279 -11.11 -16.61 -24.72
C SER A 279 -11.95 -16.97 -25.94
N ASN A 280 -12.18 -16.01 -26.84
CA ASN A 280 -13.07 -16.20 -27.97
C ASN A 280 -12.67 -15.37 -29.19
N GLY A 281 -12.98 -15.88 -30.38
CA GLY A 281 -12.74 -15.20 -31.65
C GLY A 281 -13.69 -14.02 -31.88
N ASP A 282 -13.15 -12.89 -32.34
CA ASP A 282 -13.87 -11.65 -32.56
C ASP A 282 -14.43 -11.46 -33.96
N GLY A 283 -15.16 -12.47 -34.43
CA GLY A 283 -15.99 -12.34 -35.64
C GLY A 283 -15.29 -12.02 -36.96
N GLY A 284 -13.97 -12.30 -37.06
CA GLY A 284 -13.18 -12.01 -38.26
C GLY A 284 -12.47 -10.65 -38.23
N VAL A 285 -12.51 -9.90 -37.13
CA VAL A 285 -11.66 -8.73 -36.92
C VAL A 285 -10.25 -9.22 -36.66
N ASN A 286 -9.28 -8.86 -37.49
CA ASN A 286 -7.88 -9.27 -37.34
C ASN A 286 -6.97 -8.11 -36.88
N ALA A 287 -7.47 -6.90 -36.89
CA ALA A 287 -6.77 -5.71 -36.43
C ALA A 287 -7.75 -4.66 -35.91
N VAL A 288 -7.32 -3.88 -34.94
CA VAL A 288 -8.10 -2.82 -34.31
C VAL A 288 -7.38 -1.48 -34.44
N THR A 289 -8.13 -0.40 -34.62
CA THR A 289 -7.62 0.97 -34.64
C THR A 289 -8.18 1.73 -33.45
N LEU A 290 -7.36 1.96 -32.42
CA LEU A 290 -7.75 2.65 -31.20
C LEU A 290 -7.72 4.19 -31.32
N ASN A 291 -7.05 4.74 -32.34
CA ASN A 291 -7.08 6.16 -32.66
C ASN A 291 -8.13 6.52 -33.72
N ALA A 292 -9.12 5.66 -33.93
CA ALA A 292 -10.21 5.91 -34.87
C ALA A 292 -11.16 7.00 -34.36
N HIS A 293 -11.80 7.68 -35.32
CA HIS A 293 -12.89 8.63 -35.12
C HIS A 293 -14.11 8.17 -35.90
N GLY A 294 -15.33 8.31 -35.32
CA GLY A 294 -16.57 8.09 -36.07
C GLY A 294 -16.94 6.64 -36.30
N GLY A 295 -17.07 5.82 -35.30
CA GLY A 295 -17.52 4.43 -35.41
C GLY A 295 -16.68 3.64 -36.40
N ASN A 296 -17.33 2.74 -37.21
CA ASN A 296 -16.64 1.91 -38.19
C ASN A 296 -16.19 2.68 -39.45
N THR A 297 -16.65 3.91 -39.66
CA THR A 297 -16.37 4.72 -40.86
C THR A 297 -15.21 5.69 -40.71
N GLY A 298 -14.74 5.91 -39.49
CA GLY A 298 -13.63 6.83 -39.22
C GLY A 298 -13.95 8.29 -39.57
N GLU A 299 -15.19 8.75 -39.35
CA GLU A 299 -15.62 10.10 -39.65
C GLU A 299 -14.85 11.14 -38.82
N ALA A 300 -14.13 12.02 -39.50
CA ALA A 300 -13.39 13.10 -38.84
C ALA A 300 -14.33 14.02 -38.05
N GLY A 301 -13.95 14.39 -36.83
CA GLY A 301 -14.72 15.26 -35.95
C GLY A 301 -15.89 14.58 -35.22
N SER A 302 -16.04 13.24 -35.35
CA SER A 302 -16.99 12.48 -34.52
C SER A 302 -16.54 12.46 -33.07
N ILE A 303 -17.51 12.51 -32.14
CA ILE A 303 -17.25 12.29 -30.71
C ILE A 303 -16.94 10.83 -30.36
N ARG A 304 -17.01 9.93 -31.33
CA ARG A 304 -16.62 8.51 -31.23
C ARG A 304 -15.13 8.36 -31.43
N TYR A 305 -14.34 8.80 -30.47
CA TYR A 305 -12.91 8.56 -30.38
C TYR A 305 -12.59 7.81 -29.09
N PHE A 306 -11.33 7.64 -28.76
CA PHE A 306 -10.96 6.91 -27.55
C PHE A 306 -11.35 7.66 -26.28
N TRP A 307 -12.18 7.03 -25.48
CA TRP A 307 -12.66 7.55 -24.21
C TRP A 307 -12.34 6.64 -23.04
N LEU A 308 -12.18 7.25 -21.89
CA LEU A 308 -12.29 6.62 -20.57
C LEU A 308 -13.55 7.14 -19.89
N GLY A 309 -14.34 6.24 -19.32
CA GLY A 309 -15.56 6.56 -18.59
C GLY A 309 -16.73 7.03 -19.46
N TYR A 310 -16.65 6.93 -20.77
CA TYR A 310 -17.66 7.38 -21.73
C TYR A 310 -17.49 6.74 -23.10
N SER A 311 -18.47 6.79 -23.97
CA SER A 311 -18.31 6.38 -25.36
C SER A 311 -18.65 7.50 -26.37
N TYR A 312 -19.92 7.79 -26.60
CA TYR A 312 -20.34 8.85 -27.54
C TYR A 312 -21.71 9.43 -27.23
N GLU A 313 -22.46 8.86 -26.31
CA GLU A 313 -23.85 9.20 -26.03
C GLU A 313 -24.07 9.43 -24.52
N ALA A 314 -24.89 10.39 -24.17
CA ALA A 314 -25.25 10.65 -22.77
C ALA A 314 -25.91 9.42 -22.13
N GLY A 315 -25.64 9.19 -20.85
CA GLY A 315 -26.10 8.02 -20.11
C GLY A 315 -25.27 6.76 -20.29
N ARG A 316 -24.06 6.88 -20.91
CA ARG A 316 -23.07 5.79 -21.00
C ARG A 316 -21.83 6.07 -20.15
N ASP A 317 -21.97 6.99 -19.22
CA ASP A 317 -20.88 7.37 -18.32
C ASP A 317 -20.65 6.29 -17.26
N LEU A 318 -19.37 6.06 -16.90
CA LEU A 318 -19.02 5.22 -15.75
C LEU A 318 -19.33 5.99 -14.47
N LYS A 319 -20.15 5.42 -13.61
CA LYS A 319 -20.29 5.85 -12.21
C LYS A 319 -19.33 5.08 -11.34
N GLY A 320 -18.07 5.48 -11.34
CA GLY A 320 -17.02 4.71 -10.71
C GLY A 320 -15.71 5.48 -10.57
N ASP A 321 -14.67 4.75 -10.22
CA ASP A 321 -13.32 5.25 -10.09
C ASP A 321 -12.39 4.38 -10.92
N MET A 322 -11.32 4.96 -11.45
CA MET A 322 -10.30 4.25 -12.21
C MET A 322 -8.89 4.65 -11.80
N ALA A 323 -7.97 3.72 -11.97
CA ALA A 323 -6.53 3.90 -11.86
C ALA A 323 -5.83 2.90 -12.79
N GLU A 324 -4.53 3.09 -12.99
CA GLU A 324 -3.66 2.12 -13.67
C GLU A 324 -4.16 1.70 -15.05
N VAL A 325 -4.65 2.66 -15.83
CA VAL A 325 -5.12 2.40 -17.19
C VAL A 325 -3.93 2.35 -18.15
N ARG A 326 -3.81 1.25 -18.89
CA ARG A 326 -2.66 0.94 -19.74
C ARG A 326 -3.06 0.41 -21.09
N ILE A 327 -2.24 0.73 -22.11
CA ILE A 327 -2.33 0.14 -23.43
C ILE A 327 -0.93 -0.34 -23.82
N TRP A 328 -0.86 -1.61 -24.22
CA TRP A 328 0.34 -2.27 -24.71
C TRP A 328 0.18 -2.61 -26.19
N ASP A 329 1.23 -2.50 -27.00
CA ASP A 329 1.24 -2.92 -28.40
C ASP A 329 1.58 -4.41 -28.59
N ARG A 330 1.47 -5.19 -27.53
CA ARG A 330 1.71 -6.64 -27.46
C ARG A 330 0.69 -7.35 -26.58
N CYS A 331 0.62 -8.66 -26.75
CA CYS A 331 -0.09 -9.52 -25.82
C CYS A 331 0.72 -9.69 -24.54
N LEU A 332 0.12 -9.40 -23.38
CA LEU A 332 0.64 -9.82 -22.10
C LEU A 332 0.28 -11.28 -21.86
N SER A 333 1.20 -12.03 -21.26
CA SER A 333 0.93 -13.39 -20.78
C SER A 333 0.17 -13.38 -19.47
N GLU A 334 -0.46 -14.50 -19.13
CA GLU A 334 -1.12 -14.69 -17.84
C GLU A 334 -0.13 -14.52 -16.68
N GLU A 335 1.12 -14.97 -16.83
CA GLU A 335 2.17 -14.81 -15.83
C GLU A 335 2.55 -13.34 -15.62
N GLU A 336 2.62 -12.54 -16.69
CA GLU A 336 2.89 -11.10 -16.59
C GLU A 336 1.73 -10.38 -15.91
N ILE A 337 0.49 -10.68 -16.27
CA ILE A 337 -0.72 -10.09 -15.66
C ILE A 337 -0.78 -10.43 -14.16
N ASN A 338 -0.40 -11.66 -13.78
CA ASN A 338 -0.40 -12.13 -12.39
C ASN A 338 0.91 -11.87 -11.64
N ALA A 339 1.87 -11.16 -12.24
CA ALA A 339 3.09 -10.79 -11.54
C ALA A 339 2.78 -9.92 -10.31
N SER A 340 3.54 -10.12 -9.24
CA SER A 340 3.32 -9.42 -7.97
C SER A 340 3.26 -7.90 -8.14
N GLY A 341 2.16 -7.30 -7.73
CA GLY A 341 1.93 -5.85 -7.80
C GLY A 341 1.54 -5.32 -9.19
N HIS A 342 1.45 -6.17 -10.22
CA HIS A 342 1.14 -5.73 -11.59
C HIS A 342 -0.17 -4.93 -11.69
N PHE A 343 -1.22 -5.31 -10.97
CA PHE A 343 -2.50 -4.58 -10.98
C PHE A 343 -2.38 -3.13 -10.50
N TYR A 344 -1.37 -2.84 -9.67
CA TYR A 344 -1.24 -1.57 -8.95
C TYR A 344 -0.06 -0.73 -9.40
N SER A 345 0.88 -1.29 -10.16
CA SER A 345 2.02 -0.55 -10.70
C SER A 345 2.81 -1.38 -11.71
N VAL A 346 3.29 -0.74 -12.78
CA VAL A 346 4.30 -1.30 -13.70
C VAL A 346 5.39 -0.25 -13.95
N ASP A 347 6.56 -0.70 -14.43
CA ASP A 347 7.58 0.25 -14.88
C ASP A 347 7.06 1.02 -16.12
N PRO A 348 6.98 2.36 -16.07
CA PRO A 348 6.56 3.17 -17.21
C PRO A 348 7.37 2.98 -18.48
N LYS A 349 8.56 2.40 -18.39
CA LYS A 349 9.44 2.11 -19.52
C LYS A 349 9.37 0.66 -20.00
N SER A 350 8.42 -0.13 -19.49
CA SER A 350 8.23 -1.52 -19.92
C SER A 350 8.09 -1.62 -21.43
N GLU A 351 8.69 -2.66 -22.01
CA GLU A 351 8.62 -2.92 -23.45
C GLU A 351 7.18 -3.14 -23.89
N GLY A 352 6.79 -2.45 -24.96
CA GLY A 352 5.43 -2.52 -25.52
C GLY A 352 4.39 -1.65 -24.79
N LEU A 353 4.72 -0.96 -23.71
CA LEU A 353 3.80 -0.04 -23.03
C LEU A 353 3.71 1.28 -23.83
N ILE A 354 2.57 1.52 -24.49
CA ILE A 354 2.39 2.65 -25.41
C ILE A 354 1.55 3.79 -24.83
N ALA A 355 0.76 3.52 -23.78
CA ALA A 355 0.11 4.55 -22.97
C ALA A 355 -0.09 4.04 -21.53
N TYR A 356 0.08 4.92 -20.54
CA TYR A 356 -0.07 4.58 -19.13
C TYR A 356 -0.53 5.75 -18.30
N TRP A 357 -1.79 5.74 -17.90
CA TRP A 357 -2.39 6.75 -17.02
C TRP A 357 -2.59 6.18 -15.63
N LYS A 358 -1.73 6.58 -14.69
CA LYS A 358 -1.80 6.14 -13.28
C LYS A 358 -3.03 6.68 -12.59
N MET A 359 -3.41 7.93 -12.93
CA MET A 359 -4.53 8.66 -12.33
C MET A 359 -4.33 8.90 -10.83
N ASP A 360 -3.10 9.24 -10.45
CA ASP A 360 -2.64 9.50 -9.09
C ASP A 360 -2.27 10.97 -8.84
N GLU A 361 -2.61 11.88 -9.75
CA GLU A 361 -2.25 13.30 -9.69
C GLU A 361 -2.87 14.03 -8.49
N GLY A 362 -3.99 13.56 -7.97
CA GLY A 362 -4.67 14.12 -6.79
C GLY A 362 -5.24 15.52 -6.96
N LYS A 363 -5.10 16.11 -8.17
CA LYS A 363 -5.57 17.47 -8.51
C LYS A 363 -5.54 17.72 -10.01
N GLY A 364 -6.26 18.74 -10.46
CA GLY A 364 -6.21 19.18 -11.86
C GLY A 364 -7.16 18.37 -12.76
N GLN A 365 -7.01 18.55 -14.07
CA GLN A 365 -7.85 17.96 -15.11
C GLN A 365 -7.04 17.25 -16.20
N THR A 366 -5.73 17.13 -16.05
CA THR A 366 -4.87 16.41 -16.99
C THR A 366 -4.45 15.11 -16.33
N LEU A 367 -4.74 13.99 -16.98
CA LEU A 367 -4.23 12.68 -16.65
C LEU A 367 -2.96 12.48 -17.46
N LYS A 368 -1.81 12.38 -16.79
CA LYS A 368 -0.51 12.27 -17.44
C LYS A 368 -0.25 10.87 -17.96
N ASP A 369 0.23 10.80 -19.20
CA ASP A 369 0.81 9.57 -19.72
C ASP A 369 2.18 9.36 -19.07
N SER A 370 2.27 8.38 -18.20
CA SER A 370 3.52 7.99 -17.53
C SER A 370 4.47 7.23 -18.46
N SER A 371 3.98 6.72 -19.62
CA SER A 371 4.84 6.12 -20.64
C SER A 371 5.71 7.19 -21.33
N PRO A 372 6.77 6.80 -22.06
CA PRO A 372 7.58 7.77 -22.80
C PRO A 372 6.89 8.44 -23.99
N ASN A 373 5.62 8.08 -24.31
CA ASN A 373 4.94 8.47 -25.54
C ASN A 373 4.15 9.79 -25.43
N GLY A 374 3.82 10.26 -24.21
CA GLY A 374 3.23 11.59 -23.96
C GLY A 374 1.78 11.74 -24.40
N ASN A 375 0.99 10.68 -24.39
CA ASN A 375 -0.44 10.66 -24.76
C ASN A 375 -1.29 11.12 -23.55
N ASP A 376 -1.10 12.34 -23.08
CA ASP A 376 -1.87 12.93 -21.97
C ASP A 376 -3.36 12.99 -22.30
N LEU A 377 -4.22 12.74 -21.30
CA LEU A 377 -5.67 12.88 -21.41
C LEU A 377 -6.17 14.15 -20.72
N GLN A 378 -7.26 14.69 -21.24
CA GLN A 378 -7.98 15.79 -20.58
C GLN A 378 -9.33 15.31 -20.03
N LEU A 379 -9.58 15.60 -18.76
CA LEU A 379 -10.88 15.42 -18.14
C LEU A 379 -11.85 16.50 -18.64
N SER A 380 -13.08 16.12 -18.90
CA SER A 380 -14.13 17.02 -19.38
C SER A 380 -14.56 18.08 -18.37
N ALA A 381 -14.28 17.83 -17.08
CA ALA A 381 -14.56 18.74 -15.96
C ALA A 381 -13.62 18.45 -14.79
N ALA A 382 -13.65 19.30 -13.77
CA ALA A 382 -13.01 19.01 -12.49
C ALA A 382 -13.60 17.73 -11.88
N THR A 383 -12.75 16.85 -11.41
CA THR A 383 -13.15 15.59 -10.78
C THR A 383 -12.86 15.56 -9.28
N THR A 384 -13.48 14.62 -8.60
CA THR A 384 -13.09 14.22 -7.23
C THR A 384 -11.93 13.26 -7.30
N TRP A 385 -10.86 13.59 -6.58
CA TRP A 385 -9.74 12.71 -6.35
C TRP A 385 -9.99 11.93 -5.05
N VAL A 386 -10.22 10.62 -5.18
CA VAL A 386 -10.63 9.77 -4.07
C VAL A 386 -9.39 9.19 -3.40
N LYS A 387 -9.28 9.40 -2.08
CA LYS A 387 -8.22 8.76 -1.28
C LYS A 387 -8.52 7.27 -1.13
N VAL A 388 -7.53 6.46 -1.38
CA VAL A 388 -7.57 4.99 -1.28
C VAL A 388 -6.28 4.47 -0.64
N SER A 389 -6.27 3.18 -0.34
CA SER A 389 -5.07 2.43 0.03
C SER A 389 -5.13 1.12 -0.73
N LEU A 390 -4.36 0.99 -1.82
CA LEU A 390 -4.39 -0.20 -2.67
C LEU A 390 -2.98 -0.78 -2.85
N PRO A 391 -2.80 -2.12 -2.83
CA PRO A 391 -3.85 -3.07 -2.43
C PRO A 391 -4.46 -2.72 -1.07
N ALA A 392 -5.73 -3.02 -0.87
CA ALA A 392 -6.34 -2.89 0.44
C ALA A 392 -5.65 -3.88 1.39
N ALA A 393 -5.34 -3.45 2.62
CA ALA A 393 -4.98 -4.39 3.67
C ALA A 393 -6.21 -5.31 3.92
N ASN A 394 -5.98 -6.61 3.83
CA ASN A 394 -7.01 -7.61 4.16
C ASN A 394 -7.35 -7.55 5.63
#